data_269a74834eebfd4afd18b5bc3caaa5b7
#
_entry.id   269a74834eebfd4afd18b5bc3caaa5b7
#
_cell.length_a   1.000
_cell.length_b   1.000
_cell.length_c   1.000
_cell.angle_alpha   90.00
_cell.angle_beta   90.00
_cell.angle_gamma   90.00
#
_symmetry.space_group_name_H-M   'P 1'
#
loop_
_entity.id
_entity.type
_entity.pdbx_description
1 polymer ?
#
loop_
_entity_poly.entity_id
_entity_poly.type
_entity_poly.pdbx_seq_one_letter_code
_entity_poly.pdbx_strand_id
1 'polypeptide(L)'
;MSEYSIGIEDHYAWANLVSVTTSGPNEILLDKRRVELLDPQLAASPYHHETLQMPLSEAEKLVRDVKTSANKRAKAALSSLIGELAPAKCRGIAIRVPPLPDLPATVAEVHANTWITNRADGMIYHQALTQAAAQLNLRVFYFEKDNVLEVAAEARGKSPRDLERQLKALGTTLGPPWRRGHVVACAGAILAHVSAEPERQRQKCKEQEL
;
A
#
# COMPACT_ATOMS: atom_id res chain seq x y z
N MET A 1 -1.08 23.95 -5.91
CA MET A 1 -0.02 23.03 -5.40
C MET A 1 -0.22 21.70 -6.09
N SER A 2 0.87 21.06 -6.51
CA SER A 2 0.79 19.72 -7.08
C SER A 2 0.36 18.71 -6.01
N GLU A 3 -0.44 17.73 -6.40
CA GLU A 3 -0.93 16.67 -5.52
C GLU A 3 -0.50 15.33 -6.07
N TYR A 4 -0.31 14.34 -5.18
CA TYR A 4 0.06 12.98 -5.54
C TYR A 4 -0.61 11.97 -4.62
N SER A 5 -0.57 10.71 -5.01
CA SER A 5 -1.01 9.59 -4.19
C SER A 5 0.09 8.51 -4.13
N ILE A 6 0.10 7.72 -3.08
CA ILE A 6 1.07 6.64 -2.86
C ILE A 6 0.36 5.30 -3.02
N GLY A 7 0.81 4.48 -3.96
CA GLY A 7 0.39 3.09 -4.05
C GLY A 7 1.34 2.20 -3.26
N ILE A 8 0.79 1.22 -2.58
CA ILE A 8 1.53 0.32 -1.70
C ILE A 8 1.32 -1.13 -2.14
N GLU A 9 2.42 -1.84 -2.36
CA GLU A 9 2.46 -3.29 -2.42
C GLU A 9 3.12 -3.81 -1.14
N ASP A 10 2.30 -4.31 -0.23
CA ASP A 10 2.72 -4.85 1.07
C ASP A 10 3.18 -6.30 0.98
N HIS A 11 4.26 -6.60 1.68
CA HIS A 11 4.86 -7.93 1.84
C HIS A 11 5.18 -8.18 3.32
N TYR A 12 5.66 -9.38 3.63
CA TYR A 12 6.19 -9.69 4.97
C TYR A 12 7.48 -8.90 5.21
N ALA A 13 7.49 -8.07 6.25
CA ALA A 13 8.60 -7.24 6.69
C ALA A 13 9.04 -6.09 5.77
N TRP A 14 8.43 -5.91 4.60
CA TRP A 14 8.77 -4.82 3.67
C TRP A 14 7.60 -4.43 2.77
N ALA A 15 7.70 -3.27 2.12
CA ALA A 15 6.74 -2.83 1.10
C ALA A 15 7.41 -2.08 -0.04
N ASN A 16 6.81 -2.12 -1.23
CA ASN A 16 7.09 -1.16 -2.29
C ASN A 16 6.12 0.02 -2.16
N LEU A 17 6.67 1.23 -2.18
CA LEU A 17 5.91 2.48 -2.27
C LEU A 17 6.14 3.09 -3.65
N VAL A 18 5.07 3.52 -4.31
CA VAL A 18 5.11 4.17 -5.62
C VAL A 18 4.28 5.44 -5.56
N SER A 19 4.90 6.60 -5.76
CA SER A 19 4.23 7.90 -5.73
C SER A 19 3.91 8.38 -7.14
N VAL A 20 2.64 8.69 -7.38
CA VAL A 20 2.13 9.08 -8.70
C VAL A 20 1.35 10.38 -8.61
N THR A 21 1.59 11.26 -9.58
CA THR A 21 0.71 12.40 -9.89
C THR A 21 0.22 12.29 -11.33
N THR A 22 -0.72 13.14 -11.72
CA THR A 22 -1.22 13.20 -13.10
C THR A 22 -1.02 14.58 -13.69
N SER A 23 -0.75 14.64 -15.00
CA SER A 23 -0.72 15.87 -15.78
C SER A 23 -1.53 15.65 -17.05
N GLY A 24 -2.79 16.09 -17.04
CA GLY A 24 -3.74 15.78 -18.11
C GLY A 24 -3.93 14.27 -18.27
N PRO A 25 -3.77 13.71 -19.48
CA PRO A 25 -3.95 12.28 -19.73
C PRO A 25 -2.77 11.42 -19.27
N ASN A 26 -1.67 12.01 -18.81
CA ASN A 26 -0.44 11.30 -18.49
C ASN A 26 -0.25 11.15 -16.98
N GLU A 27 0.22 10.00 -16.60
CA GLU A 27 0.71 9.69 -15.26
C GLU A 27 2.20 10.06 -15.17
N ILE A 28 2.60 10.63 -14.04
CA ILE A 28 3.99 10.99 -13.73
C ILE A 28 4.40 10.26 -12.46
N LEU A 29 5.44 9.49 -12.58
CA LEU A 29 6.05 8.77 -11.47
C LEU A 29 7.01 9.70 -10.73
N LEU A 30 6.71 10.02 -9.47
CA LEU A 30 7.51 10.93 -8.65
C LEU A 30 8.57 10.19 -7.86
N ASP A 31 8.23 9.02 -7.30
CA ASP A 31 9.11 8.22 -6.47
C ASP A 31 8.75 6.74 -6.56
N LYS A 32 9.78 5.91 -6.39
CA LYS A 32 9.66 4.47 -6.26
C LYS A 32 10.70 3.99 -5.26
N ARG A 33 10.27 3.39 -4.17
CA ARG A 33 11.16 2.86 -3.15
C ARG A 33 10.67 1.58 -2.51
N ARG A 34 11.59 0.73 -2.09
CA ARG A 34 11.36 -0.34 -1.14
C ARG A 34 11.64 0.18 0.27
N VAL A 35 10.76 -0.13 1.20
CA VAL A 35 10.90 0.21 2.62
C VAL A 35 10.88 -1.05 3.47
N GLU A 36 11.78 -1.13 4.45
CA GLU A 36 11.80 -2.22 5.41
C GLU A 36 10.89 -1.87 6.59
N LEU A 37 9.93 -2.76 6.87
CA LEU A 37 8.89 -2.57 7.88
C LEU A 37 9.20 -3.28 9.20
N LEU A 38 10.34 -3.95 9.30
CA LEU A 38 10.71 -4.73 10.47
C LEU A 38 12.17 -4.48 10.86
N ASP A 39 12.45 -4.52 12.14
CA ASP A 39 13.82 -4.62 12.65
C ASP A 39 14.45 -5.92 12.16
N PRO A 40 15.68 -5.91 11.59
CA PRO A 40 16.30 -7.11 11.04
C PRO A 40 16.60 -8.19 12.09
N GLN A 41 16.54 -7.87 13.38
CA GLN A 41 16.70 -8.85 14.48
C GLN A 41 15.39 -9.57 14.82
N LEU A 42 14.25 -9.14 14.29
CA LEU A 42 12.94 -9.75 14.56
C LEU A 42 12.52 -10.69 13.43
N ALA A 43 11.74 -11.71 13.78
CA ALA A 43 11.19 -12.66 12.83
C ALA A 43 10.07 -12.05 11.97
N ALA A 44 10.15 -12.24 10.65
CA ALA A 44 9.19 -11.68 9.71
C ALA A 44 7.81 -12.37 9.74
N SER A 45 7.75 -13.61 10.21
CA SER A 45 6.53 -14.44 10.21
C SER A 45 6.29 -15.05 11.60
N PRO A 46 6.06 -14.22 12.64
CA PRO A 46 5.99 -14.70 14.02
C PRO A 46 4.87 -15.72 14.24
N TYR A 47 3.71 -15.54 13.65
CA TYR A 47 2.57 -16.46 13.84
C TYR A 47 2.75 -17.79 13.13
N HIS A 48 3.32 -17.80 11.93
CA HIS A 48 3.39 -19.01 11.10
C HIS A 48 4.56 -19.93 11.46
N HIS A 49 5.65 -19.37 11.97
CA HIS A 49 6.87 -20.15 12.22
C HIS A 49 7.30 -20.13 13.69
N GLU A 50 7.56 -18.95 14.26
CA GLU A 50 8.30 -18.83 15.50
C GLU A 50 7.45 -19.18 16.73
N THR A 51 6.20 -18.73 16.76
CA THR A 51 5.38 -18.82 17.98
C THR A 51 4.62 -20.13 18.15
N LEU A 52 4.59 -21.01 17.14
CA LEU A 52 3.83 -22.26 17.19
C LEU A 52 4.28 -23.23 18.28
N GLN A 53 5.56 -23.19 18.65
CA GLN A 53 6.16 -24.08 19.65
C GLN A 53 6.69 -23.34 20.91
N MET A 54 6.39 -22.03 21.00
CA MET A 54 6.80 -21.20 22.13
C MET A 54 5.77 -21.26 23.28
N PRO A 55 6.21 -21.08 24.56
CA PRO A 55 5.28 -20.70 25.60
C PRO A 55 4.47 -19.48 25.23
N LEU A 56 3.16 -19.49 25.55
CA LEU A 56 2.22 -18.47 25.11
C LEU A 56 2.68 -17.04 25.48
N SER A 57 3.22 -16.84 26.66
CA SER A 57 3.72 -15.53 27.13
C SER A 57 4.88 -14.99 26.28
N GLU A 58 5.77 -15.88 25.84
CA GLU A 58 6.89 -15.53 24.96
C GLU A 58 6.40 -15.24 23.54
N ALA A 59 5.47 -16.05 23.05
CA ALA A 59 4.82 -15.86 21.76
C ALA A 59 4.10 -14.50 21.68
N GLU A 60 3.33 -14.14 22.69
CA GLU A 60 2.65 -12.83 22.77
C GLU A 60 3.63 -11.67 22.84
N LYS A 61 4.77 -11.84 23.56
CA LYS A 61 5.82 -10.83 23.61
C LYS A 61 6.44 -10.63 22.22
N LEU A 62 6.81 -11.71 21.54
CA LEU A 62 7.41 -11.63 20.21
C LEU A 62 6.46 -10.94 19.21
N VAL A 63 5.19 -11.31 19.18
CA VAL A 63 4.20 -10.69 18.32
C VAL A 63 4.03 -9.19 18.62
N ARG A 64 4.01 -8.79 19.89
CA ARG A 64 3.98 -7.37 20.28
C ARG A 64 5.21 -6.61 19.79
N ASP A 65 6.40 -7.20 19.93
CA ASP A 65 7.66 -6.58 19.51
C ASP A 65 7.67 -6.38 17.99
N VAL A 66 7.22 -7.37 17.22
CA VAL A 66 7.08 -7.29 15.75
C VAL A 66 6.07 -6.21 15.35
N LYS A 67 4.87 -6.21 15.96
CA LYS A 67 3.85 -5.17 15.69
C LYS A 67 4.36 -3.76 16.01
N THR A 68 5.05 -3.60 17.12
CA THR A 68 5.64 -2.31 17.54
C THR A 68 6.68 -1.83 16.53
N SER A 69 7.58 -2.73 16.12
CA SER A 69 8.60 -2.41 15.11
C SER A 69 7.96 -2.05 13.77
N ALA A 70 6.98 -2.83 13.30
CA ALA A 70 6.29 -2.60 12.05
C ALA A 70 5.59 -1.22 12.04
N ASN A 71 4.85 -0.88 13.09
CA ASN A 71 4.17 0.41 13.23
C ASN A 71 5.15 1.59 13.21
N LYS A 72 6.25 1.50 13.96
CA LYS A 72 7.28 2.54 14.01
C LYS A 72 7.90 2.76 12.63
N ARG A 73 8.27 1.67 11.95
CA ARG A 73 8.95 1.73 10.64
C ARG A 73 8.01 2.17 9.52
N ALA A 74 6.78 1.70 9.50
CA ALA A 74 5.78 2.14 8.53
C ALA A 74 5.52 3.65 8.64
N LYS A 75 5.35 4.17 9.86
CA LYS A 75 5.18 5.60 10.09
C LYS A 75 6.41 6.40 9.64
N ALA A 76 7.61 5.96 9.98
CA ALA A 76 8.85 6.63 9.58
C ALA A 76 9.00 6.65 8.06
N ALA A 77 8.72 5.53 7.37
CA ALA A 77 8.82 5.41 5.92
C ALA A 77 7.86 6.36 5.19
N LEU A 78 6.58 6.39 5.61
CA LEU A 78 5.58 7.30 5.00
C LEU A 78 5.92 8.77 5.31
N SER A 79 6.31 9.09 6.55
CA SER A 79 6.69 10.46 6.93
C SER A 79 7.88 10.97 6.12
N SER A 80 8.93 10.15 5.94
CA SER A 80 10.11 10.49 5.13
C SER A 80 9.72 10.77 3.68
N LEU A 81 8.96 9.86 3.05
CA LEU A 81 8.51 10.03 1.67
C LEU A 81 7.69 11.30 1.47
N ILE A 82 6.76 11.59 2.39
CA ILE A 82 5.93 12.80 2.34
C ILE A 82 6.80 14.07 2.49
N GLY A 83 7.73 14.05 3.43
CA GLY A 83 8.65 15.17 3.65
C GLY A 83 9.56 15.45 2.44
N GLU A 84 10.05 14.41 1.78
CA GLU A 84 10.90 14.52 0.60
C GLU A 84 10.15 15.03 -0.64
N LEU A 85 8.86 14.75 -0.74
CA LEU A 85 8.02 15.23 -1.85
C LEU A 85 7.36 16.60 -1.58
N ALA A 86 7.61 17.22 -0.42
CA ALA A 86 7.13 18.56 -0.15
C ALA A 86 7.71 19.58 -1.16
N PRO A 87 6.97 20.61 -1.58
CA PRO A 87 5.67 21.06 -1.06
C PRO A 87 4.44 20.40 -1.71
N ALA A 88 4.60 19.33 -2.50
CA ALA A 88 3.46 18.61 -3.05
C ALA A 88 2.64 17.93 -1.95
N LYS A 89 1.32 17.91 -2.11
CA LYS A 89 0.39 17.37 -1.10
C LYS A 89 0.05 15.92 -1.40
N CYS A 90 0.27 15.04 -0.43
CA CYS A 90 -0.20 13.67 -0.51
C CYS A 90 -1.73 13.62 -0.30
N ARG A 91 -2.47 13.08 -1.26
CA ARG A 91 -3.93 12.88 -1.19
C ARG A 91 -4.31 11.66 -0.33
N GLY A 92 -3.46 10.65 -0.29
CA GLY A 92 -3.68 9.42 0.45
C GLY A 92 -2.81 8.27 -0.05
N ILE A 93 -2.99 7.13 0.57
CA ILE A 93 -2.38 5.87 0.16
C ILE A 93 -3.42 4.96 -0.49
N ALA A 94 -3.00 4.13 -1.44
CA ALA A 94 -3.75 3.00 -1.95
C ALA A 94 -3.05 1.71 -1.58
N ILE A 95 -3.77 0.77 -0.98
CA ILE A 95 -3.28 -0.54 -0.58
C ILE A 95 -4.33 -1.60 -0.91
N ARG A 96 -3.91 -2.83 -1.17
CA ARG A 96 -4.85 -3.92 -1.44
C ARG A 96 -5.83 -4.13 -0.29
N VAL A 97 -7.01 -4.67 -0.58
CA VAL A 97 -7.93 -5.17 0.44
C VAL A 97 -7.21 -6.20 1.32
N PRO A 98 -7.31 -6.10 2.66
CA PRO A 98 -6.65 -7.05 3.56
C PRO A 98 -7.23 -8.46 3.39
N PRO A 99 -6.41 -9.52 3.58
CA PRO A 99 -6.87 -10.91 3.43
C PRO A 99 -7.80 -11.36 4.57
N LEU A 100 -7.90 -10.57 5.63
CA LEU A 100 -8.79 -10.76 6.79
C LEU A 100 -9.38 -9.40 7.18
N PRO A 101 -10.63 -9.34 7.69
CA PRO A 101 -11.20 -8.11 8.22
C PRO A 101 -10.39 -7.62 9.43
N ASP A 102 -10.11 -8.51 10.37
CA ASP A 102 -9.32 -8.27 11.58
C ASP A 102 -8.60 -9.53 12.05
N LEU A 103 -7.56 -9.35 12.88
CA LEU A 103 -6.94 -10.44 13.60
C LEU A 103 -7.66 -10.69 14.94
N PRO A 104 -7.77 -11.96 15.39
CA PRO A 104 -8.15 -12.27 16.75
C PRO A 104 -7.28 -11.54 17.78
N ALA A 105 -7.83 -11.34 18.98
CA ALA A 105 -7.19 -10.53 20.01
C ALA A 105 -5.90 -11.18 20.57
N THR A 106 -5.88 -12.51 20.64
CA THR A 106 -4.79 -13.27 21.25
C THR A 106 -4.05 -14.15 20.25
N VAL A 107 -2.80 -14.44 20.55
CA VAL A 107 -1.98 -15.40 19.76
C VAL A 107 -2.61 -16.78 19.76
N ALA A 108 -3.17 -17.22 20.90
CA ALA A 108 -3.84 -18.51 21.02
C ALA A 108 -5.03 -18.65 20.07
N GLU A 109 -5.86 -17.61 19.95
CA GLU A 109 -6.99 -17.59 19.00
C GLU A 109 -6.52 -17.63 17.56
N VAL A 110 -5.42 -16.95 17.22
CA VAL A 110 -4.83 -17.02 15.88
C VAL A 110 -4.37 -18.43 15.57
N HIS A 111 -3.67 -19.10 16.50
CA HIS A 111 -3.17 -20.46 16.33
C HIS A 111 -4.27 -21.51 16.31
N ALA A 112 -5.42 -21.26 16.92
CA ALA A 112 -6.56 -22.17 16.90
C ALA A 112 -7.15 -22.38 15.50
N ASN A 113 -6.79 -21.52 14.53
CA ASN A 113 -7.31 -21.59 13.18
C ASN A 113 -6.19 -21.42 12.13
N THR A 114 -5.81 -22.51 11.48
CA THR A 114 -4.73 -22.55 10.47
C THR A 114 -4.97 -21.57 9.31
N TRP A 115 -6.22 -21.35 8.89
CA TRP A 115 -6.53 -20.40 7.84
C TRP A 115 -6.22 -18.95 8.25
N ILE A 116 -6.46 -18.59 9.52
CA ILE A 116 -6.11 -17.30 10.11
C ILE A 116 -4.59 -17.21 10.27
N THR A 117 -3.94 -18.23 10.87
CA THR A 117 -2.48 -18.26 11.07
C THR A 117 -1.72 -17.97 9.78
N ASN A 118 -2.12 -18.59 8.67
CA ASN A 118 -1.47 -18.41 7.36
C ASN A 118 -1.59 -17.00 6.79
N ARG A 119 -2.45 -16.16 7.34
CA ARG A 119 -2.70 -14.78 6.91
C ARG A 119 -2.26 -13.73 7.92
N ALA A 120 -2.09 -14.15 9.16
CA ALA A 120 -1.86 -13.26 10.29
C ALA A 120 -0.57 -12.45 10.16
N ASP A 121 0.50 -13.05 9.66
CA ASP A 121 1.78 -12.36 9.49
C ASP A 121 1.67 -11.21 8.48
N GLY A 122 0.98 -11.44 7.36
CA GLY A 122 0.72 -10.38 6.38
C GLY A 122 -0.13 -9.25 6.95
N MET A 123 -1.08 -9.58 7.82
CA MET A 123 -1.94 -8.59 8.47
C MET A 123 -1.17 -7.63 9.37
N ILE A 124 -0.08 -8.06 10.03
CA ILE A 124 0.75 -7.17 10.85
C ILE A 124 1.25 -5.99 10.02
N TYR A 125 1.84 -6.25 8.87
CA TYR A 125 2.44 -5.22 8.01
C TYR A 125 1.39 -4.38 7.29
N HIS A 126 0.29 -5.02 6.87
CA HIS A 126 -0.85 -4.33 6.30
C HIS A 126 -1.46 -3.31 7.29
N GLN A 127 -1.74 -3.76 8.53
CA GLN A 127 -2.27 -2.91 9.59
C GLN A 127 -1.28 -1.80 9.99
N ALA A 128 0.03 -2.08 10.02
CA ALA A 128 1.05 -1.08 10.31
C ALA A 128 1.04 0.07 9.29
N LEU A 129 0.91 -0.24 8.00
CA LEU A 129 0.86 0.77 6.92
C LEU A 129 -0.44 1.60 6.97
N THR A 130 -1.58 0.96 7.17
CA THR A 130 -2.87 1.66 7.27
C THR A 130 -2.98 2.50 8.53
N GLN A 131 -2.46 2.02 9.66
CA GLN A 131 -2.38 2.77 10.91
C GLN A 131 -1.43 3.97 10.80
N ALA A 132 -0.27 3.79 10.14
CA ALA A 132 0.64 4.89 9.87
C ALA A 132 -0.01 5.97 9.00
N ALA A 133 -0.76 5.59 7.97
CA ALA A 133 -1.53 6.52 7.16
C ALA A 133 -2.57 7.31 8.00
N ALA A 134 -3.31 6.62 8.86
CA ALA A 134 -4.28 7.27 9.76
C ALA A 134 -3.59 8.28 10.71
N GLN A 135 -2.44 7.92 11.29
CA GLN A 135 -1.66 8.82 12.15
C GLN A 135 -1.11 10.05 11.43
N LEU A 136 -0.93 9.97 10.12
CA LEU A 136 -0.49 11.07 9.25
C LEU A 136 -1.67 11.82 8.61
N ASN A 137 -2.91 11.52 9.01
CA ASN A 137 -4.15 12.07 8.46
C ASN A 137 -4.28 11.86 6.94
N LEU A 138 -3.76 10.74 6.43
CA LEU A 138 -3.90 10.34 5.05
C LEU A 138 -5.15 9.47 4.86
N ARG A 139 -5.84 9.65 3.74
CA ARG A 139 -6.92 8.76 3.34
C ARG A 139 -6.35 7.41 2.90
N VAL A 140 -7.05 6.32 3.22
CA VAL A 140 -6.71 4.97 2.76
C VAL A 140 -7.74 4.54 1.71
N PHE A 141 -7.25 4.17 0.53
CA PHE A 141 -8.04 3.62 -0.56
C PHE A 141 -7.71 2.13 -0.70
N TYR A 142 -8.72 1.30 -0.66
CA TYR A 142 -8.54 -0.14 -0.85
C TYR A 142 -8.83 -0.54 -2.29
N PHE A 143 -8.03 -1.45 -2.83
CA PHE A 143 -8.22 -2.02 -4.16
C PHE A 143 -8.09 -3.55 -4.15
N GLU A 144 -8.78 -4.20 -5.07
CA GLU A 144 -8.61 -5.62 -5.33
C GLU A 144 -7.41 -5.83 -6.25
N LYS A 145 -6.43 -6.64 -5.81
CA LYS A 145 -5.16 -6.84 -6.50
C LYS A 145 -5.34 -7.37 -7.93
N ASP A 146 -6.33 -8.22 -8.14
CA ASP A 146 -6.52 -8.95 -9.39
C ASP A 146 -7.13 -8.10 -10.51
N ASN A 147 -7.87 -7.03 -10.16
CA ASN A 147 -8.53 -6.16 -11.12
C ASN A 147 -8.10 -4.69 -11.07
N VAL A 148 -7.13 -4.34 -10.21
CA VAL A 148 -6.72 -2.94 -10.01
C VAL A 148 -6.30 -2.24 -11.31
N LEU A 149 -5.67 -2.98 -12.23
CA LEU A 149 -5.21 -2.44 -13.50
C LEU A 149 -6.38 -2.09 -14.44
N GLU A 150 -7.39 -2.97 -14.48
CA GLU A 150 -8.61 -2.76 -15.25
C GLU A 150 -9.38 -1.53 -14.74
N VAL A 151 -9.60 -1.47 -13.42
CA VAL A 151 -10.31 -0.34 -12.79
C VAL A 151 -9.56 0.97 -12.94
N ALA A 152 -8.23 0.96 -12.82
CA ALA A 152 -7.41 2.15 -13.04
C ALA A 152 -7.42 2.59 -14.52
N ALA A 153 -7.41 1.66 -15.45
CA ALA A 153 -7.51 1.95 -16.89
C ALA A 153 -8.86 2.59 -17.24
N GLU A 154 -9.96 2.02 -16.74
CA GLU A 154 -11.30 2.58 -16.91
C GLU A 154 -11.39 3.99 -16.34
N ALA A 155 -10.89 4.22 -15.13
CA ALA A 155 -10.86 5.53 -14.48
C ALA A 155 -10.05 6.58 -15.26
N ARG A 156 -9.14 6.14 -16.14
CA ARG A 156 -8.33 7.00 -17.01
C ARG A 156 -8.79 7.01 -18.48
N GLY A 157 -9.90 6.36 -18.82
CA GLY A 157 -10.39 6.25 -20.20
C GLY A 157 -9.43 5.50 -21.12
N LYS A 158 -8.67 4.53 -20.60
CA LYS A 158 -7.66 3.74 -21.32
C LYS A 158 -8.06 2.27 -21.37
N SER A 159 -7.50 1.52 -22.33
CA SER A 159 -7.56 0.07 -22.24
C SER A 159 -6.57 -0.44 -21.16
N PRO A 160 -6.85 -1.58 -20.50
CA PRO A 160 -5.92 -2.18 -19.53
C PRO A 160 -4.53 -2.43 -20.11
N ARG A 161 -4.47 -2.87 -21.38
CA ARG A 161 -3.22 -3.12 -22.11
C ARG A 161 -2.41 -1.83 -22.36
N ASP A 162 -3.09 -0.72 -22.66
CA ASP A 162 -2.42 0.56 -22.91
C ASP A 162 -1.90 1.16 -21.61
N LEU A 163 -2.70 1.11 -20.53
CA LEU A 163 -2.24 1.54 -19.22
C LEU A 163 -1.04 0.70 -18.76
N GLU A 164 -1.11 -0.64 -18.85
CA GLU A 164 -0.01 -1.52 -18.46
C GLU A 164 1.29 -1.19 -19.23
N ARG A 165 1.18 -0.97 -20.55
CA ARG A 165 2.32 -0.58 -21.39
C ARG A 165 2.91 0.76 -20.93
N GLN A 166 2.06 1.73 -20.64
CA GLN A 166 2.48 3.04 -20.15
C GLN A 166 3.17 2.93 -18.78
N LEU A 167 2.61 2.18 -17.84
CA LEU A 167 3.21 1.98 -16.52
C LEU A 167 4.55 1.25 -16.60
N LYS A 168 4.69 0.28 -17.51
CA LYS A 168 5.98 -0.37 -17.77
C LYS A 168 7.01 0.61 -18.32
N ALA A 169 6.62 1.49 -19.24
CA ALA A 169 7.49 2.53 -19.78
C ALA A 169 7.90 3.55 -18.71
N LEU A 170 6.96 4.00 -17.85
CA LEU A 170 7.26 4.89 -16.73
C LEU A 170 8.27 4.29 -15.76
N GLY A 171 8.22 2.98 -15.53
CA GLY A 171 9.17 2.29 -14.66
C GLY A 171 10.62 2.43 -15.09
N THR A 172 10.87 2.65 -16.38
CA THR A 172 12.24 2.85 -16.88
C THR A 172 12.83 4.20 -16.49
N THR A 173 12.00 5.20 -16.19
CA THR A 173 12.46 6.56 -15.85
C THR A 173 13.17 6.64 -14.49
N LEU A 174 12.77 5.78 -13.55
CA LEU A 174 13.39 5.69 -12.21
C LEU A 174 14.36 4.49 -12.08
N GLY A 175 14.66 3.83 -13.19
CA GLY A 175 15.59 2.71 -13.23
C GLY A 175 15.06 1.41 -12.61
N PRO A 176 15.85 0.31 -12.69
CA PRO A 176 15.50 -0.98 -12.13
C PRO A 176 15.56 -0.97 -10.57
N PRO A 177 14.88 -1.94 -9.90
CA PRO A 177 13.96 -2.90 -10.49
C PRO A 177 12.57 -2.31 -10.74
N TRP A 178 11.92 -2.73 -11.83
CA TRP A 178 10.50 -2.47 -12.05
C TRP A 178 9.78 -3.79 -12.33
N ARG A 179 8.98 -4.26 -11.39
CA ARG A 179 8.33 -5.57 -11.41
C ARG A 179 6.81 -5.41 -11.39
N ARG A 180 6.08 -6.52 -11.56
CA ARG A 180 4.61 -6.54 -11.53
C ARG A 180 4.04 -5.84 -10.28
N GLY A 181 4.63 -6.02 -9.11
CA GLY A 181 4.20 -5.37 -7.88
C GLY A 181 4.24 -3.85 -7.93
N HIS A 182 5.27 -3.26 -8.57
CA HIS A 182 5.33 -1.81 -8.79
C HIS A 182 4.20 -1.34 -9.74
N VAL A 183 3.85 -2.13 -10.76
CA VAL A 183 2.74 -1.82 -11.66
C VAL A 183 1.41 -1.84 -10.90
N VAL A 184 1.20 -2.83 -10.04
CA VAL A 184 0.01 -2.93 -9.16
C VAL A 184 -0.07 -1.74 -8.21
N ALA A 185 1.03 -1.42 -7.50
CA ALA A 185 1.10 -0.26 -6.62
C ALA A 185 0.82 1.05 -7.37
N CYS A 186 1.40 1.20 -8.57
CA CYS A 186 1.18 2.38 -9.42
C CYS A 186 -0.29 2.51 -9.85
N ALA A 187 -0.93 1.41 -10.28
CA ALA A 187 -2.35 1.39 -10.62
C ALA A 187 -3.23 1.78 -9.41
N GLY A 188 -2.91 1.26 -8.22
CA GLY A 188 -3.55 1.67 -6.96
C GLY A 188 -3.39 3.17 -6.68
N ALA A 189 -2.18 3.72 -6.86
CA ALA A 189 -1.93 5.16 -6.68
C ALA A 189 -2.77 6.01 -7.64
N ILE A 190 -2.91 5.58 -8.89
CA ILE A 190 -3.77 6.24 -9.88
C ILE A 190 -5.22 6.26 -9.41
N LEU A 191 -5.75 5.14 -8.94
CA LEU A 191 -7.11 5.07 -8.40
C LEU A 191 -7.31 6.01 -7.22
N ALA A 192 -6.40 6.03 -6.26
CA ALA A 192 -6.47 6.95 -5.13
C ALA A 192 -6.41 8.42 -5.58
N HIS A 193 -5.62 8.70 -6.61
CA HIS A 193 -5.47 10.05 -7.15
C HIS A 193 -6.77 10.54 -7.82
N VAL A 194 -7.37 9.70 -8.66
CA VAL A 194 -8.61 10.02 -9.40
C VAL A 194 -9.83 10.03 -8.50
N SER A 195 -9.93 9.07 -7.54
CA SER A 195 -11.07 8.98 -6.62
C SER A 195 -11.12 10.10 -5.59
N ALA A 196 -10.00 10.79 -5.36
CA ALA A 196 -9.93 11.94 -4.47
C ALA A 196 -10.40 13.25 -5.14
N GLU A 197 -10.70 13.25 -6.42
CA GLU A 197 -11.31 14.42 -7.09
C GLU A 197 -12.74 14.62 -6.56
N PRO A 198 -13.10 15.86 -6.11
CA PRO A 198 -14.47 16.13 -5.68
C PRO A 198 -15.43 15.89 -6.87
N GLU A 199 -16.58 15.29 -6.61
CA GLU A 199 -17.63 15.00 -7.61
C GLU A 199 -17.99 16.21 -8.50
N ARG A 200 -17.74 17.42 -8.04
CA ARG A 200 -17.93 18.66 -8.81
C ARG A 200 -17.10 18.77 -10.10
N GLN A 201 -15.94 18.11 -10.18
CA GLN A 201 -15.11 18.14 -11.40
C GLN A 201 -15.53 17.06 -12.41
N ARG A 202 -16.04 15.92 -11.94
CA ARG A 202 -16.59 14.86 -12.80
C ARG A 202 -17.85 15.31 -13.56
N GLN A 203 -18.68 16.17 -12.95
CA GLN A 203 -19.87 16.73 -13.60
C GLN A 203 -19.51 17.74 -14.68
N LYS A 204 -18.50 18.59 -14.48
CA LYS A 204 -18.08 19.58 -15.49
C LYS A 204 -17.49 18.96 -16.75
N CYS A 205 -16.77 17.84 -16.68
CA CYS A 205 -16.29 17.13 -17.87
C CYS A 205 -17.44 16.51 -18.68
N LYS A 206 -18.47 15.98 -18.01
CA LYS A 206 -19.65 15.43 -18.71
C LYS A 206 -20.54 16.47 -19.36
N GLU A 207 -20.55 17.70 -18.84
CA GLU A 207 -21.32 18.84 -19.41
C GLU A 207 -20.61 19.54 -20.59
N GLN A 208 -19.31 19.27 -20.77
CA GLN A 208 -18.52 19.80 -21.92
C GLN A 208 -18.48 18.86 -23.13
N GLU A 209 -18.98 17.63 -22.99
CA GLU A 209 -19.06 16.62 -24.05
C GLU A 209 -20.48 16.47 -24.65
N LEU A 210 -21.43 17.34 -24.27
CA LEU A 210 -22.77 17.50 -24.84
C LEU A 210 -22.90 18.81 -25.57
#